data_4a3d32cede033f89046eb87ae928db91
#
_entry.id   4a3d32cede033f89046eb87ae928db91
#
_cell.length_a   1.000
_cell.length_b   1.000
_cell.length_c   1.000
_cell.angle_alpha   90.00
_cell.angle_beta   90.00
_cell.angle_gamma   90.00
#
_symmetry.space_group_name_H-M   'P 1'
#
loop_
_entity.id
_entity.type
_entity.pdbx_description
1 polymer ?
#
loop_
_entity_poly.entity_id
_entity_poly.type
_entity_poly.pdbx_seq_one_letter_code
_entity_poly.pdbx_strand_id
1 'polypeptide(L)'
;MDTASKDEIILKDTPHRYEVGTPAIAEVIGLGEAVNFINRIGFNQIETKEKELRDYLFEEALKIDGITIYNKNSESPILCFNINYCHPHDAITMYDEDEICLRAGHHCAELLSRHLKVNGTLRVSLSIYNTKEDIDRFINKTRYIVNFFKDFF
;
A
#
# COMPACT_ATOMS: atom_id res chain seq x y z
N MET A 1 12.42 -33.74 -10.91
CA MET A 1 13.08 -35.07 -10.86
C MET A 1 12.99 -35.62 -12.26
N ASP A 2 14.11 -36.05 -12.83
CA ASP A 2 14.17 -36.61 -14.17
C ASP A 2 14.07 -38.16 -14.12
N THR A 3 14.86 -38.78 -13.29
CA THR A 3 14.81 -40.21 -13.02
C THR A 3 15.04 -40.48 -11.54
N ALA A 4 14.39 -41.48 -10.99
CA ALA A 4 14.64 -41.97 -9.64
C ALA A 4 14.69 -43.51 -9.66
N SER A 5 15.76 -44.09 -9.09
CA SER A 5 15.91 -45.47 -8.77
C SER A 5 16.14 -45.68 -7.27
N LYS A 6 16.33 -46.93 -6.80
CA LYS A 6 16.68 -47.15 -5.39
C LYS A 6 18.03 -46.56 -5.00
N ASP A 7 18.92 -46.42 -5.96
CA ASP A 7 20.33 -46.08 -5.73
C ASP A 7 20.73 -44.72 -6.29
N GLU A 8 19.86 -44.09 -7.11
CA GLU A 8 20.18 -42.83 -7.78
C GLU A 8 18.96 -41.92 -7.99
N ILE A 9 19.12 -40.62 -7.75
CA ILE A 9 18.15 -39.59 -8.05
C ILE A 9 18.79 -38.57 -8.98
N ILE A 10 18.28 -38.46 -10.20
CA ILE A 10 18.71 -37.46 -11.17
C ILE A 10 17.72 -36.30 -11.13
N LEU A 11 18.21 -35.13 -10.79
CA LEU A 11 17.39 -33.90 -10.78
C LEU A 11 17.40 -33.27 -12.17
N LYS A 12 16.26 -32.70 -12.56
CA LYS A 12 16.19 -31.87 -13.77
C LYS A 12 17.08 -30.66 -13.68
N ASP A 13 17.36 -30.04 -14.82
CA ASP A 13 18.04 -28.76 -14.86
C ASP A 13 17.20 -27.63 -14.30
N THR A 14 17.84 -26.56 -13.90
CA THR A 14 17.19 -25.32 -13.50
C THR A 14 16.43 -24.71 -14.70
N PRO A 15 15.21 -24.20 -14.54
CA PRO A 15 14.48 -24.01 -13.27
C PRO A 15 13.70 -25.23 -12.78
N HIS A 16 13.46 -26.23 -13.60
CA HIS A 16 12.54 -27.35 -13.34
C HIS A 16 12.89 -28.21 -12.12
N ARG A 17 14.16 -28.18 -11.66
CA ARG A 17 14.56 -28.90 -10.44
C ARG A 17 13.92 -28.35 -9.18
N TYR A 18 13.49 -27.07 -9.20
CA TYR A 18 12.88 -26.37 -8.06
C TYR A 18 11.36 -26.29 -8.17
N GLU A 19 10.79 -26.72 -9.28
CA GLU A 19 9.35 -26.73 -9.53
C GLU A 19 8.76 -28.09 -9.16
N VAL A 20 7.86 -28.13 -8.19
CA VAL A 20 7.22 -29.35 -7.69
C VAL A 20 5.74 -29.33 -8.05
N GLY A 21 5.32 -30.38 -8.76
CA GLY A 21 3.93 -30.58 -9.15
C GLY A 21 3.51 -29.83 -10.41
N THR A 22 2.20 -29.72 -10.60
CA THR A 22 1.61 -29.02 -11.74
C THR A 22 1.82 -27.51 -11.58
N PRO A 23 2.33 -26.79 -12.60
CA PRO A 23 2.43 -25.33 -12.53
C PRO A 23 1.07 -24.65 -12.29
N ALA A 24 1.11 -23.46 -11.71
CA ALA A 24 -0.06 -22.61 -11.49
C ALA A 24 -0.54 -22.00 -12.84
N ILE A 25 -1.13 -22.81 -13.71
CA ILE A 25 -1.43 -22.45 -15.11
C ILE A 25 -2.44 -21.32 -15.19
N ALA A 26 -3.51 -21.38 -14.39
CA ALA A 26 -4.57 -20.37 -14.39
C ALA A 26 -4.03 -18.99 -13.94
N GLU A 27 -3.19 -19.00 -12.92
CA GLU A 27 -2.58 -17.78 -12.36
C GLU A 27 -1.59 -17.15 -13.35
N VAL A 28 -0.82 -17.96 -14.07
CA VAL A 28 0.11 -17.48 -15.10
C VAL A 28 -0.64 -16.85 -16.27
N ILE A 29 -1.74 -17.47 -16.72
CA ILE A 29 -2.60 -16.92 -17.78
C ILE A 29 -3.24 -15.62 -17.28
N GLY A 30 -3.76 -15.58 -16.06
CA GLY A 30 -4.32 -14.39 -15.42
C GLY A 30 -3.33 -13.24 -15.32
N LEU A 31 -2.07 -13.54 -14.92
CA LEU A 31 -0.99 -12.55 -14.91
C LEU A 31 -0.72 -12.00 -16.32
N GLY A 32 -0.71 -12.87 -17.34
CA GLY A 32 -0.55 -12.42 -18.73
C GLY A 32 -1.64 -11.43 -19.16
N GLU A 33 -2.89 -11.67 -18.76
CA GLU A 33 -3.98 -10.71 -19.06
C GLU A 33 -3.89 -9.42 -18.23
N ALA A 34 -3.42 -9.49 -16.99
CA ALA A 34 -3.14 -8.29 -16.20
C ALA A 34 -2.05 -7.41 -16.84
N VAL A 35 -1.00 -8.01 -17.38
CA VAL A 35 0.04 -7.30 -18.15
C VAL A 35 -0.57 -6.64 -19.40
N ASN A 36 -1.42 -7.36 -20.13
CA ASN A 36 -2.12 -6.81 -21.30
C ASN A 36 -3.03 -5.64 -20.91
N PHE A 37 -3.71 -5.73 -19.77
CA PHE A 37 -4.55 -4.65 -19.24
C PHE A 37 -3.74 -3.38 -18.98
N ILE A 38 -2.60 -3.50 -18.27
CA ILE A 38 -1.70 -2.37 -17.99
C ILE A 38 -1.17 -1.76 -19.30
N ASN A 39 -0.76 -2.60 -20.25
CA ASN A 39 -0.26 -2.13 -21.54
C ASN A 39 -1.35 -1.40 -22.37
N ARG A 40 -2.62 -1.80 -22.28
CA ARG A 40 -3.74 -1.09 -22.93
C ARG A 40 -3.98 0.30 -22.33
N ILE A 41 -3.81 0.46 -21.04
CA ILE A 41 -3.89 1.79 -20.39
C ILE A 41 -2.66 2.62 -20.76
N GLY A 42 -1.47 2.01 -20.66
CA GLY A 42 -0.17 2.64 -20.90
C GLY A 42 0.42 3.27 -19.63
N PHE A 43 1.71 3.02 -19.41
CA PHE A 43 2.42 3.49 -18.22
C PHE A 43 2.36 5.01 -18.03
N ASN A 44 2.51 5.79 -19.12
CA ASN A 44 2.48 7.25 -19.03
C ASN A 44 1.13 7.77 -18.51
N GLN A 45 0.00 7.13 -18.87
CA GLN A 45 -1.31 7.52 -18.37
C GLN A 45 -1.48 7.15 -16.90
N ILE A 46 -0.97 5.98 -16.49
CA ILE A 46 -0.97 5.54 -15.09
C ILE A 46 -0.17 6.51 -14.24
N GLU A 47 1.08 6.79 -14.60
CA GLU A 47 1.97 7.71 -13.88
C GLU A 47 1.37 9.12 -13.78
N THR A 48 0.80 9.63 -14.87
CA THR A 48 0.17 10.96 -14.87
C THR A 48 -0.99 11.01 -13.90
N LYS A 49 -1.87 10.00 -13.95
CA LYS A 49 -3.04 9.93 -13.06
C LYS A 49 -2.64 9.78 -11.60
N GLU A 50 -1.70 8.90 -11.31
CA GLU A 50 -1.20 8.68 -9.95
C GLU A 50 -0.51 9.93 -9.40
N LYS A 51 0.26 10.63 -10.23
CA LYS A 51 0.90 11.89 -9.86
C LYS A 51 -0.12 12.98 -9.54
N GLU A 52 -1.16 13.15 -10.37
CA GLU A 52 -2.22 14.13 -10.10
C GLU A 52 -2.95 13.86 -8.78
N LEU A 53 -3.30 12.59 -8.52
CA LEU A 53 -3.95 12.20 -7.28
C LEU A 53 -3.03 12.37 -6.07
N ARG A 54 -1.76 11.99 -6.21
CA ARG A 54 -0.75 12.16 -5.18
C ARG A 54 -0.55 13.63 -4.82
N ASP A 55 -0.39 14.50 -5.81
CA ASP A 55 -0.16 15.92 -5.59
C ASP A 55 -1.37 16.53 -4.87
N TYR A 56 -2.59 16.17 -5.26
CA TYR A 56 -3.81 16.60 -4.59
C TYR A 56 -3.91 16.08 -3.14
N LEU A 57 -3.61 14.79 -2.92
CA LEU A 57 -3.61 14.21 -1.57
C LEU A 57 -2.62 14.94 -0.64
N PHE A 58 -1.40 15.18 -1.11
CA PHE A 58 -0.37 15.85 -0.29
C PHE A 58 -0.72 17.32 -0.04
N GLU A 59 -1.25 18.02 -1.03
CA GLU A 59 -1.70 19.40 -0.86
C GLU A 59 -2.77 19.51 0.25
N GLU A 60 -3.77 18.64 0.23
CA GLU A 60 -4.84 18.65 1.22
C GLU A 60 -4.38 18.14 2.60
N ALA A 61 -3.55 17.09 2.63
CA ALA A 61 -3.02 16.56 3.88
C ALA A 61 -2.12 17.56 4.62
N LEU A 62 -1.31 18.34 3.90
CA LEU A 62 -0.44 19.36 4.49
C LEU A 62 -1.21 20.53 5.15
N LYS A 63 -2.50 20.70 4.82
CA LYS A 63 -3.38 21.70 5.44
C LYS A 63 -3.98 21.24 6.77
N ILE A 64 -3.75 19.96 7.16
CA ILE A 64 -4.32 19.42 8.40
C ILE A 64 -3.32 19.58 9.54
N ASP A 65 -3.65 20.45 10.48
CA ASP A 65 -2.95 20.52 11.75
C ASP A 65 -3.28 19.29 12.60
N GLY A 66 -2.25 18.70 13.24
CA GLY A 66 -2.46 17.52 14.10
C GLY A 66 -2.11 16.19 13.45
N ILE A 67 -1.50 16.20 12.25
CA ILE A 67 -0.89 15.02 11.66
C ILE A 67 0.61 15.20 11.43
N THR A 68 1.35 14.11 11.46
CA THR A 68 2.78 14.06 11.13
C THR A 68 2.97 13.24 9.87
N ILE A 69 3.43 13.87 8.79
CA ILE A 69 3.72 13.20 7.50
C ILE A 69 5.22 12.86 7.43
N TYR A 70 5.55 11.60 7.19
CA TYR A 70 6.93 11.09 7.20
C TYR A 70 7.62 11.12 5.84
N ASN A 71 6.87 11.16 4.75
CA ASN A 71 7.40 11.05 3.39
C ASN A 71 7.00 12.24 2.49
N LYS A 72 7.07 13.46 3.01
CA LYS A 72 6.64 14.70 2.32
C LYS A 72 7.24 14.88 0.91
N ASN A 73 8.48 14.42 0.72
CA ASN A 73 9.22 14.57 -0.53
C ASN A 73 9.17 13.33 -1.44
N SER A 74 8.31 12.37 -1.12
CA SER A 74 8.15 11.15 -1.93
C SER A 74 7.41 11.47 -3.23
N GLU A 75 7.87 10.90 -4.33
CA GLU A 75 7.16 10.94 -5.61
C GLU A 75 6.15 9.81 -5.78
N SER A 76 6.16 8.82 -4.86
CA SER A 76 5.23 7.69 -4.92
C SER A 76 3.81 8.11 -4.52
N PRO A 77 2.77 7.46 -5.06
CA PRO A 77 1.37 7.74 -4.71
C PRO A 77 0.99 7.13 -3.34
N ILE A 78 1.90 7.25 -2.37
CA ILE A 78 1.76 6.73 -1.01
C ILE A 78 1.98 7.87 -0.02
N LEU A 79 1.05 8.01 0.94
CA LEU A 79 1.18 8.90 2.08
C LEU A 79 1.38 8.07 3.35
N CYS A 80 2.51 8.28 4.04
CA CYS A 80 2.80 7.72 5.37
C CYS A 80 2.68 8.81 6.42
N PHE A 81 1.80 8.63 7.40
CA PHE A 81 1.52 9.65 8.40
C PHE A 81 1.06 9.05 9.74
N ASN A 82 1.02 9.88 10.76
CA ASN A 82 0.33 9.58 12.02
C ASN A 82 -0.55 10.77 12.42
N ILE A 83 -1.61 10.49 13.15
CA ILE A 83 -2.44 11.47 13.84
C ILE A 83 -1.84 11.66 15.23
N ASN A 84 -1.62 12.90 15.64
CA ASN A 84 -1.07 13.21 16.95
C ASN A 84 -2.02 12.72 18.05
N TYR A 85 -1.45 12.19 19.12
CA TYR A 85 -2.17 11.63 20.28
C TYR A 85 -3.04 10.38 19.97
N CYS A 86 -2.95 9.82 18.77
CA CYS A 86 -3.72 8.65 18.36
C CYS A 86 -2.78 7.52 17.92
N HIS A 87 -2.98 6.32 18.46
CA HIS A 87 -2.24 5.16 17.98
C HIS A 87 -2.75 4.76 16.58
N PRO A 88 -1.88 4.37 15.61
CA PRO A 88 -2.31 4.01 14.26
C PRO A 88 -3.41 2.94 14.19
N HIS A 89 -3.41 1.98 15.11
CA HIS A 89 -4.45 0.95 15.17
C HIS A 89 -5.81 1.48 15.66
N ASP A 90 -5.83 2.51 16.49
CA ASP A 90 -7.09 3.12 16.92
C ASP A 90 -7.65 3.99 15.78
N ALA A 91 -6.78 4.74 15.12
CA ALA A 91 -7.17 5.55 13.97
C ALA A 91 -7.75 4.71 12.82
N ILE A 92 -7.13 3.55 12.48
CA ILE A 92 -7.61 2.73 11.36
C ILE A 92 -9.03 2.20 11.61
N THR A 93 -9.38 1.88 12.85
CA THR A 93 -10.73 1.45 13.21
C THR A 93 -11.78 2.52 12.87
N MET A 94 -11.45 3.79 13.14
CA MET A 94 -12.35 4.90 12.81
C MET A 94 -12.47 5.14 11.29
N TYR A 95 -11.42 4.89 10.50
CA TYR A 95 -11.50 4.94 9.04
C TYR A 95 -12.37 3.81 8.48
N ASP A 96 -12.24 2.61 9.06
CA ASP A 96 -12.99 1.41 8.65
C ASP A 96 -14.51 1.58 8.82
N GLU A 97 -14.94 2.34 9.86
CA GLU A 97 -16.37 2.71 10.05
C GLU A 97 -16.98 3.42 8.83
N ASP A 98 -16.18 4.18 8.08
CA ASP A 98 -16.61 4.91 6.87
C ASP A 98 -16.15 4.19 5.58
N GLU A 99 -15.77 2.91 5.66
CA GLU A 99 -15.30 2.10 4.53
C GLU A 99 -14.07 2.71 3.82
N ILE A 100 -13.22 3.41 4.58
CA ILE A 100 -11.95 3.97 4.08
C ILE A 100 -10.82 3.03 4.44
N CYS A 101 -10.39 2.22 3.48
CA CYS A 101 -9.38 1.19 3.68
C CYS A 101 -7.96 1.77 3.69
N LEU A 102 -7.31 1.75 4.85
CA LEU A 102 -5.92 2.12 5.05
C LEU A 102 -5.13 0.92 5.56
N ARG A 103 -3.84 1.11 5.72
CA ARG A 103 -2.98 0.16 6.44
C ARG A 103 -2.34 0.84 7.64
N ALA A 104 -2.35 0.16 8.80
CA ALA A 104 -1.66 0.58 10.01
C ALA A 104 -0.55 -0.41 10.39
N GLY A 105 0.52 0.08 11.03
CA GLY A 105 1.58 -0.73 11.58
C GLY A 105 2.96 -0.45 10.98
N HIS A 106 3.84 -1.46 11.04
CA HIS A 106 5.24 -1.32 10.60
C HIS A 106 5.46 -1.52 9.09
N HIS A 107 4.44 -1.91 8.33
CA HIS A 107 4.48 -2.13 6.87
C HIS A 107 5.61 -3.07 6.41
N CYS A 108 5.92 -4.11 7.20
CA CYS A 108 7.06 -5.02 7.02
C CYS A 108 8.44 -4.32 7.05
N ALA A 109 8.51 -3.12 7.63
CA ALA A 109 9.71 -2.27 7.71
C ALA A 109 9.96 -1.81 9.17
N GLU A 110 10.07 -2.76 10.11
CA GLU A 110 10.20 -2.46 11.53
C GLU A 110 11.43 -1.60 11.85
N LEU A 111 12.55 -1.82 11.14
CA LEU A 111 13.75 -1.01 11.31
C LEU A 111 13.53 0.46 10.97
N LEU A 112 12.71 0.74 9.94
CA LEU A 112 12.32 2.11 9.60
C LEU A 112 11.48 2.74 10.70
N SER A 113 10.51 2.01 11.26
CA SER A 113 9.69 2.50 12.37
C SER A 113 10.53 2.82 13.60
N ARG A 114 11.53 2.00 13.90
CA ARG A 114 12.51 2.28 14.98
C ARG A 114 13.35 3.52 14.69
N HIS A 115 13.80 3.71 13.44
CA HIS A 115 14.54 4.90 13.04
C HIS A 115 13.69 6.17 13.18
N LEU A 116 12.43 6.11 12.80
CA LEU A 116 11.45 7.19 12.96
C LEU A 116 10.98 7.37 14.42
N LYS A 117 11.34 6.45 15.32
CA LYS A 117 10.92 6.42 16.73
C LYS A 117 9.41 6.40 16.92
N VAL A 118 8.72 5.59 16.12
CA VAL A 118 7.26 5.42 16.16
C VAL A 118 6.87 3.95 16.29
N ASN A 119 5.70 3.69 16.88
CA ASN A 119 5.10 2.36 17.04
C ASN A 119 4.21 1.99 15.83
N GLY A 120 4.65 2.33 14.62
CA GLY A 120 3.91 2.15 13.40
C GLY A 120 3.43 3.46 12.80
N THR A 121 2.92 3.37 11.58
CA THR A 121 2.34 4.50 10.84
C THR A 121 1.04 4.08 10.15
N LEU A 122 0.25 5.05 9.79
CA LEU A 122 -0.85 4.91 8.83
C LEU A 122 -0.30 5.07 7.42
N ARG A 123 -0.85 4.31 6.47
CA ARG A 123 -0.47 4.38 5.07
C ARG A 123 -1.68 4.42 4.15
N VAL A 124 -1.78 5.50 3.39
CA VAL A 124 -2.67 5.62 2.22
C VAL A 124 -1.88 5.22 0.98
N SER A 125 -2.48 4.42 0.12
CA SER A 125 -1.90 4.06 -1.18
C SER A 125 -2.95 4.34 -2.24
N LEU A 126 -2.59 5.17 -3.21
CA LEU A 126 -3.44 5.52 -4.34
C LEU A 126 -3.07 4.71 -5.57
N SER A 127 -4.02 4.51 -6.45
CA SER A 127 -3.84 3.90 -7.76
C SER A 127 -4.76 4.57 -8.78
N ILE A 128 -4.65 4.16 -10.04
CA ILE A 128 -5.48 4.64 -11.14
C ILE A 128 -6.99 4.52 -10.92
N TYR A 129 -7.40 3.66 -9.99
CA TYR A 129 -8.82 3.43 -9.65
C TYR A 129 -9.40 4.49 -8.73
N ASN A 130 -8.55 5.25 -8.04
CA ASN A 130 -9.00 6.25 -7.10
C ASN A 130 -9.43 7.55 -7.79
N THR A 131 -10.29 8.28 -7.10
CA THR A 131 -10.82 9.57 -7.52
C THR A 131 -10.43 10.67 -6.54
N LYS A 132 -10.68 11.94 -6.90
CA LYS A 132 -10.53 13.05 -5.95
C LYS A 132 -11.54 12.98 -4.81
N GLU A 133 -12.72 12.47 -5.10
CA GLU A 133 -13.79 12.25 -4.12
C GLU A 133 -13.38 11.26 -3.03
N ASP A 134 -12.61 10.21 -3.38
CA ASP A 134 -12.05 9.28 -2.39
C ASP A 134 -11.05 10.00 -1.47
N ILE A 135 -10.22 10.87 -2.05
CA ILE A 135 -9.27 11.68 -1.28
C ILE A 135 -10.03 12.66 -0.37
N ASP A 136 -11.06 13.33 -0.85
CA ASP A 136 -11.86 14.25 -0.05
C ASP A 136 -12.53 13.54 1.13
N ARG A 137 -13.07 12.34 0.93
CA ARG A 137 -13.61 11.50 2.01
C ARG A 137 -12.53 11.18 3.06
N PHE A 138 -11.36 10.74 2.62
CA PHE A 138 -10.21 10.48 3.48
C PHE A 138 -9.78 11.72 4.28
N ILE A 139 -9.61 12.86 3.63
CA ILE A 139 -9.21 14.13 4.25
C ILE A 139 -10.24 14.59 5.30
N ASN A 140 -11.52 14.52 4.97
CA ASN A 140 -12.58 14.90 5.88
C ASN A 140 -12.64 14.00 7.12
N LYS A 141 -12.50 12.68 6.93
CA LYS A 141 -12.43 11.72 8.05
C LYS A 141 -11.17 11.95 8.89
N THR A 142 -10.03 12.26 8.26
CA THR A 142 -8.79 12.59 8.98
C THR A 142 -8.97 13.82 9.87
N ARG A 143 -9.60 14.89 9.37
CA ARG A 143 -9.90 16.08 10.17
C ARG A 143 -10.84 15.77 11.34
N TYR A 144 -11.84 14.91 11.11
CA TYR A 144 -12.74 14.46 12.17
C TYR A 144 -11.98 13.70 13.27
N ILE A 145 -11.12 12.73 12.91
CA ILE A 145 -10.33 11.94 13.86
C ILE A 145 -9.37 12.83 14.65
N VAL A 146 -8.68 13.76 13.98
CA VAL A 146 -7.80 14.73 14.64
C VAL A 146 -8.56 15.54 15.69
N ASN A 147 -9.73 16.07 15.36
CA ASN A 147 -10.55 16.85 16.30
C ASN A 147 -11.03 15.97 17.46
N PHE A 148 -11.48 14.76 17.17
CA PHE A 148 -11.94 13.81 18.19
C PHE A 148 -10.86 13.57 19.26
N PHE A 149 -9.61 13.26 18.86
CA PHE A 149 -8.54 13.03 19.83
C PHE A 149 -8.01 14.29 20.48
N LYS A 150 -8.09 15.44 19.83
CA LYS A 150 -7.69 16.73 20.40
C LYS A 150 -8.53 17.13 21.61
N ASP A 151 -9.79 16.72 21.65
CA ASP A 151 -10.70 17.06 22.75
C ASP A 151 -10.42 16.21 24.01
N PHE A 152 -9.58 15.17 23.94
CA PHE A 152 -9.20 14.32 25.06
C PHE A 152 -7.84 14.68 25.68
N PHE A 153 -7.05 15.54 25.08
CA PHE A 153 -5.71 15.95 25.51
C PHE A 153 -5.53 17.47 25.49
#